data_83f9818b2203fb113fe0e98f6a97055a
#
_entry.id   83f9818b2203fb113fe0e98f6a97055a
#
_cell.length_a   1.000
_cell.length_b   1.000
_cell.length_c   1.000
_cell.angle_alpha   90.00
_cell.angle_beta   90.00
_cell.angle_gamma   90.00
#
_symmetry.space_group_name_H-M   'P 1'
#
loop_
_entity.id
_entity.type
_entity.pdbx_description
1 polymer ?
#
loop_
_entity_poly.entity_id
_entity_poly.type
_entity_poly.pdbx_seq_one_letter_code
_entity_poly.pdbx_strand_id
1 'polypeptide(L)'
;MKFKNTLIIGLATLTLISCNDFLDVDSPSSYNEDFVFSQETEISRALNGVYASILVGNLYGSRYQKTFNLNSDVDMQMYTGNVATHNSYARFDCDDQGGEIDKYWRASYKAIEDANRFIRGVETGPLYNE
;
A
#
# COMPACT_ATOMS: atom_id res chain seq x y z
N MET A 1 -31.78 52.03 -9.35
CA MET A 1 -31.56 50.61 -9.73
C MET A 1 -30.09 50.12 -9.58
N LYS A 2 -29.10 50.98 -9.74
CA LYS A 2 -27.67 50.57 -9.65
C LYS A 2 -27.21 50.15 -8.25
N PHE A 3 -27.71 50.81 -7.19
CA PHE A 3 -27.32 50.53 -5.80
C PHE A 3 -27.76 49.16 -5.30
N LYS A 4 -28.92 48.65 -5.71
CA LYS A 4 -29.40 47.30 -5.35
C LYS A 4 -28.53 46.19 -5.97
N ASN A 5 -28.06 46.38 -7.19
CA ASN A 5 -27.23 45.38 -7.86
C ASN A 5 -25.82 45.31 -7.25
N THR A 6 -25.26 46.45 -6.83
CA THR A 6 -23.95 46.51 -6.16
C THR A 6 -24.00 45.85 -4.78
N LEU A 7 -25.09 45.96 -4.05
CA LEU A 7 -25.30 45.33 -2.74
C LEU A 7 -25.44 43.80 -2.86
N ILE A 8 -26.12 43.34 -3.90
CA ILE A 8 -26.28 41.87 -4.17
C ILE A 8 -24.96 41.25 -4.58
N ILE A 9 -24.14 41.91 -5.38
CA ILE A 9 -22.81 41.44 -5.79
C ILE A 9 -21.87 41.39 -4.58
N GLY A 10 -21.88 42.39 -3.70
CA GLY A 10 -21.09 42.42 -2.47
C GLY A 10 -21.47 41.29 -1.47
N LEU A 11 -22.75 40.93 -1.40
CA LEU A 11 -23.22 39.84 -0.54
C LEU A 11 -22.87 38.48 -1.11
N ALA A 12 -22.89 38.33 -2.45
CA ALA A 12 -22.53 37.07 -3.12
C ALA A 12 -21.02 36.77 -3.05
N THR A 13 -20.15 37.77 -2.98
CA THR A 13 -18.71 37.58 -2.82
C THR A 13 -18.29 37.19 -1.40
N LEU A 14 -19.05 37.55 -0.37
CA LEU A 14 -18.78 37.13 1.01
C LEU A 14 -19.09 35.67 1.27
N THR A 15 -19.92 35.02 0.49
CA THR A 15 -20.27 33.59 0.69
C THR A 15 -19.25 32.62 0.11
N LEU A 16 -18.27 33.07 -0.66
CA LEU A 16 -17.25 32.22 -1.29
C LEU A 16 -16.01 31.99 -0.41
N ILE A 17 -15.91 32.61 0.75
CA ILE A 17 -14.71 32.51 1.63
C ILE A 17 -14.86 31.43 2.73
N SER A 18 -16.04 30.82 2.83
CA SER A 18 -16.34 29.90 3.93
C SER A 18 -16.28 28.47 3.44
N CYS A 19 -15.22 27.73 3.71
CA CYS A 19 -15.24 26.27 3.90
C CYS A 19 -13.91 25.57 3.62
N ASN A 20 -12.74 26.10 3.96
CA ASN A 20 -11.53 25.26 3.97
C ASN A 20 -11.45 24.41 5.24
N ASP A 21 -11.88 24.93 6.37
CA ASP A 21 -11.77 24.29 7.68
C ASP A 21 -12.83 23.21 7.94
N PHE A 22 -13.95 23.23 7.21
CA PHE A 22 -15.04 22.28 7.38
C PHE A 22 -14.75 20.91 6.71
N LEU A 23 -13.84 20.88 5.73
CA LEU A 23 -13.47 19.65 5.01
C LEU A 23 -12.23 18.98 5.60
N ASP A 24 -11.54 19.65 6.48
CA ASP A 24 -10.36 19.12 7.19
C ASP A 24 -10.81 18.43 8.48
N VAL A 25 -11.43 17.26 8.31
CA VAL A 25 -11.85 16.42 9.43
C VAL A 25 -10.69 15.52 9.82
N ASP A 26 -10.00 15.85 10.89
CA ASP A 26 -9.10 14.90 11.56
C ASP A 26 -9.89 13.63 11.92
N SER A 27 -9.57 12.53 11.26
CA SER A 27 -10.19 11.24 11.57
C SER A 27 -9.66 10.75 12.92
N PRO A 28 -10.49 10.64 13.96
CA PRO A 28 -10.02 10.17 15.27
C PRO A 28 -9.60 8.69 15.28
N SER A 29 -9.77 7.99 14.18
CA SER A 29 -9.46 6.56 14.02
C SER A 29 -8.32 6.28 13.01
N SER A 30 -7.77 7.28 12.33
CA SER A 30 -6.63 7.11 11.45
C SER A 30 -5.40 7.82 12.01
N TYR A 31 -4.33 7.06 12.23
CA TYR A 31 -3.02 7.63 12.49
C TYR A 31 -2.54 8.35 11.22
N ASN A 32 -2.22 9.65 11.32
CA ASN A 32 -1.55 10.36 10.25
C ASN A 32 -0.05 10.01 10.24
N GLU A 33 0.62 10.27 9.12
CA GLU A 33 2.05 9.97 8.98
C GLU A 33 2.88 10.73 10.03
N ASP A 34 2.54 11.99 10.32
CA ASP A 34 3.25 12.81 11.30
C ASP A 34 3.21 12.20 12.70
N PHE A 35 2.08 11.65 13.12
CA PHE A 35 1.96 10.98 14.41
C PHE A 35 2.83 9.71 14.45
N VAL A 36 2.79 8.88 13.40
CA VAL A 36 3.55 7.62 13.35
C VAL A 36 5.05 7.88 13.45
N PHE A 37 5.57 8.89 12.76
CA PHE A 37 7.00 9.19 12.71
C PHE A 37 7.47 10.17 13.80
N SER A 38 6.59 10.60 14.71
CA SER A 38 6.94 11.43 15.87
C SER A 38 7.26 10.64 17.15
N GLN A 39 7.05 9.31 17.15
CA GLN A 39 7.21 8.49 18.34
C GLN A 39 7.97 7.20 18.03
N GLU A 40 9.02 6.89 18.77
CA GLU A 40 9.86 5.69 18.58
C GLU A 40 9.04 4.38 18.61
N THR A 41 8.06 4.29 19.50
CA THR A 41 7.17 3.12 19.59
C THR A 41 6.33 2.92 18.35
N GLU A 42 5.83 4.00 17.75
CA GLU A 42 5.00 3.93 16.53
C GLU A 42 5.87 3.65 15.30
N ILE A 43 7.10 4.19 15.23
CA ILE A 43 8.10 3.83 14.22
C ILE A 43 8.39 2.33 14.26
N SER A 44 8.60 1.77 15.45
CA SER A 44 8.83 0.33 15.62
C SER A 44 7.63 -0.50 15.15
N ARG A 45 6.40 -0.06 15.42
CA ARG A 45 5.18 -0.70 14.93
C ARG A 45 5.05 -0.61 13.40
N ALA A 46 5.36 0.55 12.84
CA ALA A 46 5.36 0.74 11.39
C ALA A 46 6.40 -0.14 10.70
N LEU A 47 7.61 -0.28 11.26
CA LEU A 47 8.63 -1.20 10.78
C LEU A 47 8.16 -2.66 10.79
N ASN A 48 7.49 -3.09 11.88
CA ASN A 48 6.89 -4.41 11.93
C ASN A 48 5.82 -4.60 10.86
N GLY A 49 5.07 -3.54 10.51
CA GLY A 49 4.14 -3.54 9.39
C GLY A 49 4.82 -3.78 8.05
N VAL A 50 6.00 -3.18 7.82
CA VAL A 50 6.81 -3.42 6.61
C VAL A 50 7.26 -4.88 6.55
N TYR A 51 7.76 -5.45 7.64
CA TYR A 51 8.09 -6.88 7.67
C TYR A 51 6.87 -7.78 7.45
N ALA A 52 5.71 -7.41 8.01
CA ALA A 52 4.48 -8.16 7.81
C ALA A 52 4.03 -8.15 6.33
N SER A 53 4.29 -7.06 5.59
CA SER A 53 3.97 -6.99 4.16
C SER A 53 4.75 -8.00 3.31
N ILE A 54 5.94 -8.41 3.75
CA ILE A 54 6.75 -9.44 3.09
C ILE A 54 6.20 -10.85 3.39
N LEU A 55 5.58 -11.05 4.55
CA LEU A 55 5.08 -12.35 5.01
C LEU A 55 3.67 -12.68 4.50
N VAL A 56 3.07 -11.81 3.68
CA VAL A 56 1.75 -12.09 3.09
C VAL A 56 1.76 -13.36 2.23
N GLY A 57 0.61 -14.04 2.15
CA GLY A 57 0.48 -15.30 1.42
C GLY A 57 0.86 -15.21 -0.07
N ASN A 58 0.73 -14.03 -0.67
CA ASN A 58 1.11 -13.79 -2.06
C ASN A 58 2.61 -13.58 -2.28
N LEU A 59 3.41 -13.52 -1.21
CA LEU A 59 4.87 -13.35 -1.26
C LEU A 59 5.54 -14.50 -0.48
N TYR A 60 6.34 -14.22 0.54
CA TYR A 60 7.09 -15.24 1.28
C TYR A 60 6.22 -16.15 2.17
N GLY A 61 5.00 -15.73 2.52
CA GLY A 61 4.11 -16.56 3.33
C GLY A 61 3.66 -17.86 2.67
N SER A 62 3.63 -17.93 1.34
CA SER A 62 3.25 -19.17 0.64
C SER A 62 3.67 -19.19 -0.83
N ARG A 63 3.36 -18.13 -1.59
CA ARG A 63 3.43 -18.15 -3.06
C ARG A 63 4.85 -18.21 -3.59
N TYR A 64 5.79 -17.53 -2.93
CA TYR A 64 7.20 -17.61 -3.27
C TYR A 64 7.69 -19.07 -3.32
N GLN A 65 7.47 -19.82 -2.24
CA GLN A 65 7.90 -21.21 -2.16
C GLN A 65 7.22 -22.09 -3.20
N LYS A 66 5.90 -21.93 -3.37
CA LYS A 66 5.16 -22.70 -4.37
C LYS A 66 5.65 -22.43 -5.80
N THR A 67 5.94 -21.17 -6.12
CA THR A 67 6.36 -20.79 -7.49
C THR A 67 7.79 -21.27 -7.78
N PHE A 68 8.72 -21.07 -6.85
CA PHE A 68 10.14 -21.38 -7.10
C PHE A 68 10.51 -22.82 -6.81
N ASN A 69 9.92 -23.45 -5.77
CA ASN A 69 10.23 -24.84 -5.45
C ASN A 69 9.64 -25.82 -6.49
N LEU A 70 8.48 -25.51 -7.04
CA LEU A 70 7.85 -26.36 -8.08
C LEU A 70 8.63 -26.37 -9.41
N ASN A 71 9.54 -25.42 -9.60
CA ASN A 71 10.46 -25.39 -10.75
C ASN A 71 11.79 -26.12 -10.46
N SER A 72 11.89 -26.82 -9.34
CA SER A 72 13.11 -27.56 -8.98
C SER A 72 12.93 -29.05 -9.25
N ASP A 73 14.06 -29.76 -9.36
CA ASP A 73 14.08 -31.22 -9.50
C ASP A 73 13.68 -31.96 -8.20
N VAL A 74 13.50 -31.22 -7.11
CA VAL A 74 13.30 -31.77 -5.76
C VAL A 74 11.83 -31.79 -5.37
N ASP A 75 11.04 -30.82 -5.83
CA ASP A 75 9.62 -30.68 -5.48
C ASP A 75 8.73 -30.91 -6.69
N MET A 76 7.80 -31.83 -6.57
CA MET A 76 6.76 -32.09 -7.57
C MET A 76 5.38 -31.89 -6.97
N GLN A 77 4.54 -31.13 -7.63
CA GLN A 77 3.13 -31.10 -7.30
C GLN A 77 2.40 -32.29 -7.93
N MET A 78 1.72 -33.06 -7.10
CA MET A 78 0.83 -34.12 -7.62
C MET A 78 -0.29 -33.50 -8.46
N TYR A 79 -0.49 -34.05 -9.66
CA TYR A 79 -1.56 -33.66 -10.56
C TYR A 79 -2.91 -34.02 -9.93
N THR A 80 -3.61 -33.01 -9.42
CA THR A 80 -5.03 -33.12 -9.06
C THR A 80 -5.78 -32.27 -10.08
N GLY A 81 -6.57 -32.88 -10.92
CA GLY A 81 -7.15 -32.45 -12.19
C GLY A 81 -7.71 -31.03 -12.39
N ASN A 82 -7.67 -30.15 -11.39
CA ASN A 82 -8.21 -28.80 -11.46
C ASN A 82 -7.18 -27.68 -11.20
N VAL A 83 -5.89 -27.98 -11.17
CA VAL A 83 -4.84 -27.01 -10.82
C VAL A 83 -3.95 -26.70 -12.01
N ALA A 84 -4.58 -26.30 -13.12
CA ALA A 84 -3.88 -26.00 -14.38
C ALA A 84 -2.77 -24.95 -14.19
N THR A 85 -2.99 -23.97 -13.33
CA THR A 85 -2.06 -22.85 -13.08
C THR A 85 -0.78 -23.29 -12.36
N HIS A 86 -0.86 -24.22 -11.42
CA HIS A 86 0.32 -24.72 -10.72
C HIS A 86 1.12 -25.72 -11.54
N ASN A 87 0.47 -26.42 -12.48
CA ASN A 87 1.12 -27.36 -13.36
C ASN A 87 2.02 -26.69 -14.40
N SER A 88 1.73 -25.44 -14.76
CA SER A 88 2.56 -24.69 -15.72
C SER A 88 3.93 -24.39 -15.13
N TYR A 89 4.02 -24.10 -13.82
CA TYR A 89 5.31 -23.91 -13.16
C TYR A 89 6.16 -25.16 -13.16
N ALA A 90 5.58 -26.31 -12.79
CA ALA A 90 6.28 -27.59 -12.77
C ALA A 90 6.75 -28.06 -14.16
N ARG A 91 6.13 -27.53 -15.22
CA ARG A 91 6.50 -27.83 -16.63
C ARG A 91 7.40 -26.79 -17.28
N PHE A 92 7.80 -25.73 -16.54
CA PHE A 92 8.51 -24.58 -17.11
C PHE A 92 7.74 -23.88 -18.26
N ASP A 93 6.42 -23.98 -18.25
CA ASP A 93 5.50 -23.40 -19.22
C ASP A 93 4.73 -22.24 -18.56
N CYS A 94 5.47 -21.27 -18.06
CA CYS A 94 4.92 -20.09 -17.44
C CYS A 94 4.85 -18.96 -18.43
N ASP A 95 3.68 -18.34 -18.54
CA ASP A 95 3.49 -17.09 -19.25
C ASP A 95 3.29 -15.92 -18.28
N ASP A 96 3.29 -14.71 -18.80
CA ASP A 96 3.04 -13.47 -18.07
C ASP A 96 1.55 -13.32 -17.67
N GLN A 97 0.66 -14.14 -18.20
CA GLN A 97 -0.77 -14.19 -17.90
C GLN A 97 -1.06 -15.10 -16.70
N GLY A 98 -0.08 -15.82 -16.20
CA GLY A 98 -0.18 -16.68 -15.05
C GLY A 98 -0.54 -15.88 -13.78
N GLY A 99 -1.81 -15.97 -13.33
CA GLY A 99 -2.34 -15.21 -12.19
C GLY A 99 -1.56 -15.40 -10.88
N GLU A 100 -0.69 -16.41 -10.80
CA GLU A 100 0.18 -16.65 -9.65
C GLU A 100 1.41 -15.75 -9.69
N ILE A 101 2.04 -15.57 -10.85
CA ILE A 101 3.17 -14.65 -11.04
C ILE A 101 2.72 -13.21 -10.86
N ASP A 102 1.57 -12.83 -11.42
CA ASP A 102 1.02 -11.49 -11.24
C ASP A 102 0.80 -11.15 -9.76
N LYS A 103 0.21 -12.06 -8.99
CA LYS A 103 0.00 -11.86 -7.55
C LYS A 103 1.31 -11.75 -6.78
N TYR A 104 2.31 -12.55 -7.12
CA TYR A 104 3.65 -12.48 -6.53
C TYR A 104 4.31 -11.14 -6.86
N TRP A 105 4.27 -10.74 -8.13
CA TRP A 105 4.81 -9.48 -8.62
C TRP A 105 4.20 -8.28 -7.89
N ARG A 106 2.88 -8.20 -7.85
CA ARG A 106 2.16 -7.12 -7.15
C ARG A 106 2.48 -7.07 -5.67
N ALA A 107 2.55 -8.21 -4.99
CA ALA A 107 2.89 -8.27 -3.57
C ALA A 107 4.34 -7.82 -3.32
N SER A 108 5.27 -8.15 -4.22
CA SER A 108 6.67 -7.72 -4.14
C SER A 108 6.79 -6.19 -4.27
N TYR A 109 6.13 -5.60 -5.26
CA TYR A 109 6.15 -4.15 -5.43
C TYR A 109 5.41 -3.41 -4.33
N LYS A 110 4.35 -4.02 -3.77
CA LYS A 110 3.69 -3.45 -2.59
C LYS A 110 4.61 -3.42 -1.38
N ALA A 111 5.37 -4.47 -1.12
CA ALA A 111 6.34 -4.49 -0.03
C ALA A 111 7.46 -3.46 -0.23
N ILE A 112 7.94 -3.27 -1.47
CA ILE A 112 8.91 -2.22 -1.83
C ILE A 112 8.31 -0.82 -1.59
N GLU A 113 7.06 -0.60 -1.97
CA GLU A 113 6.37 0.66 -1.72
C GLU A 113 6.26 0.96 -0.23
N ASP A 114 5.86 -0.03 0.58
CA ASP A 114 5.73 0.12 2.03
C ASP A 114 7.09 0.41 2.69
N ALA A 115 8.15 -0.27 2.25
CA ALA A 115 9.51 0.01 2.71
C ALA A 115 9.99 1.41 2.33
N ASN A 116 9.76 1.85 1.10
CA ASN A 116 10.14 3.19 0.64
C ASN A 116 9.35 4.29 1.37
N ARG A 117 8.06 4.05 1.66
CA ARG A 117 7.24 4.97 2.45
C ARG A 117 7.76 5.07 3.87
N PHE A 118 8.11 3.93 4.49
CA PHE A 118 8.70 3.90 5.83
C PHE A 118 10.01 4.67 5.90
N ILE A 119 10.97 4.38 4.99
CA ILE A 119 12.28 5.07 4.95
C ILE A 119 12.08 6.57 4.83
N ARG A 120 11.25 7.02 3.89
CA ARG A 120 10.96 8.44 3.69
C ARG A 120 10.32 9.08 4.91
N GLY A 121 9.37 8.39 5.57
CA GLY A 121 8.74 8.88 6.77
C GLY A 121 9.71 9.04 7.93
N VAL A 122 10.67 8.12 8.09
CA VAL A 122 11.74 8.25 9.10
C VAL A 122 12.65 9.41 8.75
N GLU A 123 13.12 9.53 7.49
CA GLU A 123 14.04 10.60 7.06
C GLU A 123 13.44 12.01 7.19
N THR A 124 12.13 12.14 7.01
CA THR A 124 11.42 13.42 7.14
C THR A 124 10.85 13.65 8.54
N GLY A 125 10.84 12.61 9.37
CA GLY A 125 10.30 12.66 10.72
C GLY A 125 11.16 13.48 11.70
N PRO A 126 10.55 13.98 12.79
CA PRO A 126 11.24 14.87 13.74
C PRO A 126 12.38 14.18 14.50
N LEU A 127 12.36 12.85 14.61
CA LEU A 127 13.37 12.10 15.38
C LEU A 127 14.65 11.76 14.58
N TYR A 128 14.69 12.05 13.28
CA TYR A 128 15.84 11.68 12.43
C TYR A 128 17.12 12.47 12.74
N ASN A 129 16.98 13.67 13.28
CA ASN A 129 18.10 14.59 13.56
C ASN A 129 18.45 14.69 15.04
N GLU A 130 17.91 13.83 15.89
CA GLU A 130 18.27 13.70 17.30
C GLU A 130 19.28 12.57 17.51
#